data_0db85ddebd017ce19828a74f2a12e38c
#
_entry.id   0db85ddebd017ce19828a74f2a12e38c
#
_cell.length_a   1.000
_cell.length_b   1.000
_cell.length_c   1.000
_cell.angle_alpha   90.00
_cell.angle_beta   90.00
_cell.angle_gamma   90.00
#
_symmetry.space_group_name_H-M   'P 1'
#
loop_
_entity.id
_entity.type
_entity.pdbx_description
1 polymer ?
#
loop_
_entity_poly.entity_id
_entity_poly.type
_entity_poly.pdbx_seq_one_letter_code
_entity_poly.pdbx_strand_id
1 'polypeptide(L)'
;AGPRGRRGADRAWDVLMLNARRQAEDYAKALPPSHGWPPFLIVCDVGHCFEFYADFTGQGKNYVQFPDRQSYRVHLDDLRDEAVRQRLAAIWSDPLALDPARHGARVTRAIAERLAAVSKALERDHDPEEVALFLMRCLFTMFAEDVGLIRKDAFKTLLRDCRDDPDASLPLVSE
;
A
#
# COMPACT_ATOMS: atom_id res chain seq x y z
N ALA A 1 4.68 40.54 9.20
CA ALA A 1 5.93 39.82 9.36
C ALA A 1 6.39 39.30 8.00
N GLY A 2 7.63 39.60 7.57
CA GLY A 2 8.16 39.21 6.27
C GLY A 2 8.48 37.69 6.21
N PRO A 3 8.74 37.12 5.00
CA PRO A 3 8.90 35.67 4.80
C PRO A 3 10.03 35.01 5.63
N ARG A 4 10.93 35.77 6.21
CA ARG A 4 11.99 35.27 7.11
C ARG A 4 11.49 34.90 8.52
N GLY A 5 10.51 35.61 9.08
CA GLY A 5 9.94 35.32 10.40
C GLY A 5 9.12 34.03 10.40
N ARG A 6 8.35 33.76 9.34
CA ARG A 6 7.55 32.55 9.19
C ARG A 6 8.42 31.29 9.10
N ARG A 7 9.48 31.34 8.28
CA ARG A 7 10.43 30.21 8.17
C ARG A 7 11.19 29.89 9.46
N GLY A 8 11.42 30.89 10.32
CA GLY A 8 12.06 30.68 11.62
C GLY A 8 11.12 30.02 12.64
N ALA A 9 9.85 30.41 12.66
CA ALA A 9 8.82 29.80 13.49
C ALA A 9 8.54 28.34 13.06
N ASP A 10 8.46 28.09 11.76
CA ASP A 10 8.26 26.73 11.20
C ASP A 10 9.40 25.80 11.58
N ARG A 11 10.66 26.26 11.51
CA ARG A 11 11.83 25.46 11.93
C ARG A 11 11.84 25.17 13.44
N ALA A 12 11.47 26.13 14.26
CA ALA A 12 11.41 25.94 15.71
C ALA A 12 10.32 24.91 16.06
N TRP A 13 9.19 24.96 15.38
CA TRP A 13 8.11 24.01 15.55
C TRP A 13 8.51 22.59 15.10
N ASP A 14 9.17 22.44 13.94
CA ASP A 14 9.68 21.14 13.48
C ASP A 14 10.66 20.51 14.49
N VAL A 15 11.48 21.32 15.16
CA VAL A 15 12.39 20.84 16.24
C VAL A 15 11.59 20.35 17.44
N LEU A 16 10.52 21.03 17.81
CA LEU A 16 9.64 20.60 18.91
C LEU A 16 8.96 19.26 18.59
N MET A 17 8.44 19.11 17.39
CA MET A 17 7.82 17.85 16.94
C MET A 17 8.83 16.71 16.90
N LEU A 18 10.06 16.96 16.45
CA LEU A 18 11.14 15.97 16.48
C LEU A 18 11.50 15.53 17.91
N ASN A 19 11.54 16.47 18.85
CA ASN A 19 11.80 16.15 20.25
C ASN A 19 10.64 15.35 20.87
N ALA A 20 9.39 15.71 20.56
CA ALA A 20 8.22 14.95 21.00
C ALA A 20 8.22 13.52 20.41
N ARG A 21 8.63 13.35 19.16
CA ARG A 21 8.84 12.03 18.57
C ARG A 21 9.89 11.22 19.34
N ARG A 22 11.06 11.79 19.63
CA ARG A 22 12.12 11.11 20.42
C ARG A 22 11.60 10.68 21.78
N GLN A 23 10.84 11.54 22.44
CA GLN A 23 10.19 11.22 23.71
C GLN A 23 9.21 10.04 23.59
N ALA A 24 8.41 9.98 22.53
CA ALA A 24 7.52 8.86 22.25
C ALA A 24 8.31 7.55 22.01
N GLU A 25 9.42 7.61 21.29
CA GLU A 25 10.33 6.48 21.11
C GLU A 25 10.93 6.00 22.45
N ASP A 26 11.30 6.91 23.32
CA ASP A 26 11.84 6.57 24.65
C ASP A 26 10.77 5.96 25.57
N TYR A 27 9.52 6.42 25.49
CA TYR A 27 8.41 5.75 26.17
C TYR A 27 8.16 4.34 25.63
N ALA A 28 8.23 4.14 24.32
CA ALA A 28 8.11 2.80 23.75
C ALA A 28 9.21 1.85 24.23
N LYS A 29 10.46 2.33 24.37
CA LYS A 29 11.59 1.57 24.92
C LYS A 29 11.42 1.23 26.40
N ALA A 30 10.72 2.07 27.15
CA ALA A 30 10.48 1.88 28.57
C ALA A 30 9.32 0.92 28.88
N LEU A 31 8.58 0.47 27.87
CA LEU A 31 7.51 -0.52 28.05
C LEU A 31 8.09 -1.88 28.49
N PRO A 32 7.36 -2.60 29.38
CA PRO A 32 7.75 -3.95 29.75
C PRO A 32 7.84 -4.87 28.51
N PRO A 33 8.83 -5.78 28.43
CA PRO A 33 8.98 -6.70 27.29
C PRO A 33 7.74 -7.52 26.96
N SER A 34 6.89 -7.78 27.94
CA SER A 34 5.63 -8.50 27.79
C SER A 34 4.61 -7.78 26.89
N HIS A 35 4.70 -6.46 26.75
CA HIS A 35 3.84 -5.66 25.88
C HIS A 35 4.29 -5.64 24.42
N GLY A 36 5.54 -6.03 24.14
CA GLY A 36 6.13 -5.92 22.82
C GLY A 36 6.36 -4.45 22.42
N TRP A 37 6.75 -4.25 21.17
CA TRP A 37 6.92 -2.91 20.62
C TRP A 37 5.61 -2.43 19.97
N PRO A 38 5.14 -1.21 20.31
CA PRO A 38 3.95 -0.65 19.67
C PRO A 38 4.22 -0.47 18.16
N PRO A 39 3.30 -0.89 17.28
CA PRO A 39 3.50 -0.73 15.85
C PRO A 39 3.40 0.72 15.38
N PHE A 40 2.82 1.61 16.19
CA PHE A 40 2.70 3.04 15.88
C PHE A 40 3.17 3.91 17.02
N LEU A 41 3.81 5.03 16.64
CA LEU A 41 4.00 6.20 17.49
C LEU A 41 3.18 7.34 16.92
N ILE A 42 2.44 8.02 17.79
CA ILE A 42 1.60 9.17 17.43
C ILE A 42 2.09 10.36 18.21
N VAL A 43 2.49 11.41 17.52
CA VAL A 43 2.85 12.70 18.09
C VAL A 43 1.73 13.68 17.79
N CYS A 44 1.23 14.35 18.82
CA CYS A 44 0.11 15.26 18.69
C CYS A 44 0.54 16.68 19.10
N ASP A 45 0.37 17.64 18.20
CA ASP A 45 0.32 19.06 18.53
C ASP A 45 -1.15 19.46 18.68
N VAL A 46 -1.55 19.67 19.93
CA VAL A 46 -2.96 19.87 20.31
C VAL A 46 -3.55 21.11 19.63
N GLY A 47 -4.63 20.88 18.87
CA GLY A 47 -5.30 21.93 18.13
C GLY A 47 -4.68 22.20 16.75
N HIS A 48 -3.64 21.47 16.33
CA HIS A 48 -2.97 21.68 15.07
C HIS A 48 -2.89 20.43 14.19
N CYS A 49 -2.16 19.38 14.60
CA CYS A 49 -1.97 18.19 13.78
C CYS A 49 -1.56 16.95 14.58
N PHE A 50 -1.60 15.81 13.88
CA PHE A 50 -1.01 14.55 14.32
C PHE A 50 0.11 14.15 13.35
N GLU A 51 1.19 13.58 13.87
CA GLU A 51 2.21 12.90 13.07
C GLU A 51 2.22 11.41 13.41
N PHE A 52 2.23 10.58 12.38
CA PHE A 52 2.20 9.13 12.50
C PHE A 52 3.52 8.52 12.06
N TYR A 53 4.05 7.62 12.90
CA TYR A 53 5.24 6.84 12.62
C TYR A 53 4.95 5.38 12.89
N ALA A 54 5.41 4.48 12.01
CA ALA A 54 5.14 3.05 12.11
C ALA A 54 6.42 2.23 12.05
N ASP A 55 6.46 1.15 12.84
CA ASP A 55 7.43 0.07 12.75
C ASP A 55 6.70 -1.27 12.83
N PHE A 56 6.50 -1.90 11.67
CA PHE A 56 5.83 -3.21 11.57
C PHE A 56 6.78 -4.38 11.75
N THR A 57 8.09 -4.13 11.97
CA THR A 57 9.07 -5.21 12.23
C THR A 57 8.96 -5.78 13.63
N GLY A 58 8.30 -5.08 14.54
CA GLY A 58 8.18 -5.45 15.95
C GLY A 58 9.49 -5.32 16.74
N GLN A 59 10.49 -4.61 16.18
CA GLN A 59 11.78 -4.40 16.84
C GLN A 59 11.89 -3.04 17.55
N GLY A 60 10.98 -2.11 17.24
CA GLY A 60 10.98 -0.77 17.82
C GLY A 60 12.18 0.10 17.45
N LYS A 61 12.88 -0.25 16.36
CA LYS A 61 14.13 0.41 15.95
C LYS A 61 13.96 1.35 14.77
N ASN A 62 12.94 1.16 13.96
CA ASN A 62 12.79 1.83 12.66
C ASN A 62 11.38 2.41 12.50
N TYR A 63 10.99 3.32 13.39
CA TYR A 63 9.77 4.08 13.18
C TYR A 63 9.92 5.04 12.00
N VAL A 64 9.25 4.77 10.91
CA VAL A 64 9.23 5.59 9.70
C VAL A 64 7.90 6.32 9.57
N GLN A 65 7.90 7.43 8.83
CA GLN A 65 6.72 8.23 8.56
C GLN A 65 5.65 7.40 7.86
N PHE A 66 4.42 7.39 8.38
CA PHE A 66 3.32 6.58 7.91
C PHE A 66 2.11 7.43 7.50
N PRO A 67 1.46 7.14 6.37
CA PRO A 67 1.75 6.06 5.40
C PRO A 67 2.99 6.33 4.52
N ASP A 68 3.40 7.58 4.39
CA ASP A 68 4.53 8.03 3.58
C ASP A 68 5.03 9.40 4.08
N ARG A 69 6.11 9.92 3.47
CA ARG A 69 6.73 11.19 3.85
C ARG A 69 5.88 12.44 3.57
N GLN A 70 4.86 12.33 2.74
CA GLN A 70 4.00 13.45 2.36
C GLN A 70 2.73 13.50 3.20
N SER A 71 2.22 12.32 3.60
CA SER A 71 0.91 12.14 4.24
C SER A 71 0.97 11.73 5.72
N TYR A 72 2.18 11.67 6.32
CA TYR A 72 2.36 11.25 7.73
C TYR A 72 1.83 12.29 8.72
N ARG A 73 1.73 13.55 8.30
CA ARG A 73 1.19 14.65 9.09
C ARG A 73 -0.27 14.88 8.68
N VAL A 74 -1.17 14.77 9.62
CA VAL A 74 -2.61 14.93 9.44
C VAL A 74 -3.04 16.16 10.22
N HIS A 75 -3.51 17.20 9.53
CA HIS A 75 -4.08 18.39 10.16
C HIS A 75 -5.54 18.13 10.57
N LEU A 76 -6.07 18.97 11.47
CA LEU A 76 -7.44 18.80 11.95
C LEU A 76 -8.49 18.89 10.83
N ASP A 77 -8.23 19.68 9.80
CA ASP A 77 -9.13 19.77 8.65
C ASP A 77 -9.17 18.49 7.83
N ASP A 78 -8.07 17.73 7.79
CA ASP A 78 -7.97 16.44 7.08
C ASP A 78 -8.87 15.36 7.72
N LEU A 79 -9.27 15.55 8.98
CA LEU A 79 -10.21 14.65 9.67
C LEU A 79 -11.62 14.67 9.07
N ARG A 80 -11.91 15.60 8.17
CA ARG A 80 -13.16 15.59 7.38
C ARG A 80 -13.17 14.49 6.32
N ASP A 81 -11.98 14.05 5.89
CA ASP A 81 -11.84 12.94 4.96
C ASP A 81 -12.11 11.59 5.67
N GLU A 82 -13.04 10.83 5.08
CA GLU A 82 -13.41 9.50 5.57
C GLU A 82 -12.24 8.52 5.58
N ALA A 83 -11.38 8.55 4.55
CA ALA A 83 -10.22 7.66 4.45
C ALA A 83 -9.21 7.94 5.57
N VAL A 84 -9.05 9.20 5.99
CA VAL A 84 -8.20 9.59 7.12
C VAL A 84 -8.78 9.05 8.42
N ARG A 85 -10.10 9.19 8.65
CA ARG A 85 -10.76 8.66 9.86
C ARG A 85 -10.69 7.14 9.93
N GLN A 86 -10.91 6.44 8.81
CA GLN A 86 -10.80 4.98 8.75
C GLN A 86 -9.38 4.50 9.05
N ARG A 87 -8.35 5.20 8.55
CA ARG A 87 -6.95 4.93 8.89
C ARG A 87 -6.69 5.10 10.39
N LEU A 88 -7.18 6.18 10.97
CA LEU A 88 -7.07 6.41 12.42
C LEU A 88 -7.77 5.31 13.21
N ALA A 89 -8.98 4.94 12.83
CA ALA A 89 -9.70 3.84 13.47
C ALA A 89 -8.91 2.53 13.38
N ALA A 90 -8.31 2.22 12.22
CA ALA A 90 -7.51 1.03 12.03
C ALA A 90 -6.23 1.02 12.89
N ILE A 91 -5.57 2.15 13.11
CA ILE A 91 -4.42 2.26 14.03
C ILE A 91 -4.80 1.78 15.44
N TRP A 92 -6.03 2.01 15.87
CA TRP A 92 -6.52 1.62 17.20
C TRP A 92 -7.08 0.20 17.25
N SER A 93 -7.81 -0.23 16.21
CA SER A 93 -8.52 -1.50 16.22
C SER A 93 -7.71 -2.67 15.67
N ASP A 94 -6.93 -2.46 14.61
CA ASP A 94 -6.10 -3.47 13.95
C ASP A 94 -4.87 -2.82 13.28
N PRO A 95 -3.89 -2.37 14.07
CA PRO A 95 -2.72 -1.65 13.55
C PRO A 95 -1.90 -2.47 12.55
N LEU A 96 -1.88 -3.78 12.68
CA LEU A 96 -1.11 -4.65 11.79
C LEU A 96 -1.77 -4.87 10.43
N ALA A 97 -3.05 -4.58 10.28
CA ALA A 97 -3.72 -4.58 8.97
C ALA A 97 -3.18 -3.45 8.06
N LEU A 98 -2.59 -2.42 8.66
CA LEU A 98 -2.00 -1.29 7.96
C LEU A 98 -0.56 -1.56 7.46
N ASP A 99 0.02 -2.72 7.77
CA ASP A 99 1.35 -3.11 7.30
C ASP A 99 1.35 -3.28 5.77
N PRO A 100 2.13 -2.47 5.01
CA PRO A 100 2.20 -2.58 3.55
C PRO A 100 2.67 -3.97 3.08
N ALA A 101 3.56 -4.63 3.85
CA ALA A 101 4.06 -5.96 3.51
C ALA A 101 2.93 -7.01 3.61
N ARG A 102 2.11 -6.94 4.64
CA ARG A 102 0.92 -7.82 4.79
C ARG A 102 -0.11 -7.55 3.71
N HIS A 103 -0.33 -6.29 3.37
CA HIS A 103 -1.24 -5.93 2.28
C HIS A 103 -0.74 -6.52 0.95
N GLY A 104 0.54 -6.32 0.60
CA GLY A 104 1.16 -6.90 -0.59
C GLY A 104 1.06 -8.42 -0.64
N ALA A 105 1.39 -9.11 0.46
CA ALA A 105 1.27 -10.56 0.55
C ALA A 105 -0.17 -11.05 0.35
N ARG A 106 -1.16 -10.36 0.90
CA ARG A 106 -2.59 -10.68 0.73
C ARG A 106 -3.03 -10.52 -0.72
N VAL A 107 -2.64 -9.42 -1.37
CA VAL A 107 -2.94 -9.17 -2.79
C VAL A 107 -2.29 -10.24 -3.66
N THR A 108 -1.01 -10.55 -3.45
CA THR A 108 -0.29 -11.59 -4.19
C THR A 108 -0.96 -12.96 -4.05
N ARG A 109 -1.37 -13.32 -2.82
CA ARG A 109 -2.11 -14.58 -2.58
C ARG A 109 -3.43 -14.61 -3.32
N ALA A 110 -4.22 -13.55 -3.26
CA ALA A 110 -5.51 -13.47 -3.94
C ALA A 110 -5.35 -13.58 -5.47
N ILE A 111 -4.29 -13.00 -6.04
CA ILE A 111 -3.95 -13.14 -7.46
C ILE A 111 -3.59 -14.60 -7.77
N ALA A 112 -2.72 -15.22 -6.97
CA ALA A 112 -2.31 -16.62 -7.15
C ALA A 112 -3.51 -17.59 -7.07
N GLU A 113 -4.42 -17.39 -6.14
CA GLU A 113 -5.66 -18.18 -6.02
C GLU A 113 -6.55 -18.05 -7.25
N ARG A 114 -6.70 -16.84 -7.80
CA ARG A 114 -7.46 -16.60 -9.04
C ARG A 114 -6.80 -17.24 -10.24
N LEU A 115 -5.48 -17.11 -10.38
CA LEU A 115 -4.73 -17.77 -11.47
C LEU A 115 -4.85 -19.29 -11.39
N ALA A 116 -4.73 -19.87 -10.20
CA ALA A 116 -4.90 -21.31 -10.01
C ALA A 116 -6.33 -21.79 -10.35
N ALA A 117 -7.34 -20.97 -10.06
CA ALA A 117 -8.72 -21.29 -10.46
C ALA A 117 -8.91 -21.27 -11.98
N VAL A 118 -8.30 -20.28 -12.67
CA VAL A 118 -8.32 -20.19 -14.14
C VAL A 118 -7.57 -21.37 -14.76
N SER A 119 -6.35 -21.70 -14.25
CA SER A 119 -5.56 -22.85 -14.70
C SER A 119 -6.38 -24.14 -14.65
N LYS A 120 -6.95 -24.44 -13.48
CA LYS A 120 -7.79 -25.64 -13.30
C LYS A 120 -9.02 -25.69 -14.20
N ALA A 121 -9.58 -24.54 -14.55
CA ALA A 121 -10.71 -24.49 -15.46
C ALA A 121 -10.30 -24.83 -16.89
N LEU A 122 -9.16 -24.29 -17.35
CA LEU A 122 -8.62 -24.53 -18.70
C LEU A 122 -8.05 -25.94 -18.86
N GLU A 123 -7.40 -26.49 -17.83
CA GLU A 123 -6.84 -27.85 -17.83
C GLU A 123 -7.88 -28.97 -17.95
N ARG A 124 -9.18 -28.65 -17.90
CA ARG A 124 -10.24 -29.64 -18.16
C ARG A 124 -10.32 -30.03 -19.63
N ASP A 125 -10.03 -29.09 -20.51
CA ASP A 125 -10.26 -29.21 -21.96
C ASP A 125 -8.94 -29.04 -22.75
N HIS A 126 -7.84 -28.66 -22.11
CA HIS A 126 -6.55 -28.35 -22.72
C HIS A 126 -5.40 -29.00 -21.95
N ASP A 127 -4.28 -29.22 -22.65
CA ASP A 127 -3.06 -29.75 -22.06
C ASP A 127 -2.49 -28.79 -20.98
N PRO A 128 -2.07 -29.30 -19.81
CA PRO A 128 -1.54 -28.46 -18.74
C PRO A 128 -0.33 -27.62 -19.13
N GLU A 129 0.53 -28.11 -20.04
CA GLU A 129 1.71 -27.37 -20.51
C GLU A 129 1.31 -26.19 -21.39
N GLU A 130 0.32 -26.39 -22.28
CA GLU A 130 -0.26 -25.33 -23.09
C GLU A 130 -0.94 -24.26 -22.24
N VAL A 131 -1.71 -24.68 -21.25
CA VAL A 131 -2.36 -23.76 -20.28
C VAL A 131 -1.32 -22.94 -19.52
N ALA A 132 -0.26 -23.57 -19.03
CA ALA A 132 0.80 -22.86 -18.32
C ALA A 132 1.49 -21.82 -19.21
N LEU A 133 1.79 -22.17 -20.47
CA LEU A 133 2.40 -21.27 -21.45
C LEU A 133 1.47 -20.09 -21.79
N PHE A 134 0.19 -20.35 -21.97
CA PHE A 134 -0.84 -19.33 -22.22
C PHE A 134 -0.93 -18.34 -21.05
N LEU A 135 -1.06 -18.84 -19.81
CA LEU A 135 -1.13 -17.99 -18.63
C LEU A 135 0.14 -17.17 -18.42
N MET A 136 1.31 -17.74 -18.72
CA MET A 136 2.58 -17.01 -18.67
C MET A 136 2.60 -15.84 -19.67
N ARG A 137 2.15 -16.07 -20.91
CA ARG A 137 2.03 -15.01 -21.93
C ARG A 137 1.07 -13.91 -21.49
N CYS A 138 -0.08 -14.27 -20.92
CA CYS A 138 -1.02 -13.30 -20.33
C CYS A 138 -0.36 -12.44 -19.27
N LEU A 139 0.37 -13.04 -18.32
CA LEU A 139 1.08 -12.32 -17.26
C LEU A 139 2.14 -11.38 -17.82
N PHE A 140 2.92 -11.82 -18.83
CA PHE A 140 3.91 -10.95 -19.47
C PHE A 140 3.26 -9.77 -20.19
N THR A 141 2.12 -9.99 -20.85
CA THR A 141 1.38 -8.92 -21.52
C THR A 141 0.85 -7.90 -20.51
N MET A 142 0.30 -8.36 -19.37
CA MET A 142 -0.14 -7.50 -18.28
C MET A 142 1.03 -6.70 -17.70
N PHE A 143 2.18 -7.34 -17.50
CA PHE A 143 3.39 -6.66 -17.02
C PHE A 143 3.88 -5.62 -18.03
N ALA A 144 3.93 -5.94 -19.31
CA ALA A 144 4.32 -5.01 -20.37
C ALA A 144 3.42 -3.77 -20.43
N GLU A 145 2.12 -3.96 -20.16
CA GLU A 145 1.16 -2.86 -20.04
C GLU A 145 1.45 -1.99 -18.80
N ASP A 146 1.70 -2.62 -17.67
CA ASP A 146 1.93 -1.92 -16.38
C ASP A 146 3.20 -1.07 -16.43
N VAL A 147 4.27 -1.54 -17.08
CA VAL A 147 5.52 -0.80 -17.26
C VAL A 147 5.53 0.14 -18.48
N GLY A 148 4.42 0.23 -19.22
CA GLY A 148 4.24 1.16 -20.33
C GLY A 148 4.91 0.74 -21.65
N LEU A 149 5.28 -0.53 -21.82
CA LEU A 149 5.79 -1.07 -23.09
C LEU A 149 4.70 -1.22 -24.16
N ILE A 150 3.47 -1.44 -23.73
CA ILE A 150 2.28 -1.43 -24.59
C ILE A 150 1.28 -0.41 -24.08
N ARG A 151 0.27 -0.08 -24.91
CA ARG A 151 -0.74 0.92 -24.55
C ARG A 151 -1.55 0.47 -23.36
N LYS A 152 -1.87 1.40 -22.48
CA LYS A 152 -2.73 1.16 -21.31
C LYS A 152 -4.08 0.57 -21.74
N ASP A 153 -4.57 -0.40 -20.99
CA ASP A 153 -5.81 -1.17 -21.23
C ASP A 153 -5.83 -1.96 -22.57
N ALA A 154 -4.69 -2.16 -23.26
CA ALA A 154 -4.63 -2.92 -24.50
C ALA A 154 -5.03 -4.38 -24.30
N PHE A 155 -4.46 -5.05 -23.29
CA PHE A 155 -4.78 -6.43 -22.96
C PHE A 155 -6.23 -6.61 -22.51
N LYS A 156 -6.72 -5.69 -21.70
CA LYS A 156 -8.10 -5.69 -21.22
C LYS A 156 -9.11 -5.48 -22.36
N THR A 157 -8.76 -4.64 -23.35
CA THR A 157 -9.57 -4.43 -24.54
C THR A 157 -9.60 -5.70 -25.37
N LEU A 158 -8.44 -6.32 -25.64
CA LEU A 158 -8.34 -7.59 -26.36
C LEU A 158 -9.21 -8.69 -25.72
N LEU A 159 -9.15 -8.85 -24.39
CA LEU A 159 -9.99 -9.82 -23.68
C LEU A 159 -11.49 -9.55 -23.81
N ARG A 160 -11.91 -8.27 -23.89
CA ARG A 160 -13.31 -7.91 -24.14
C ARG A 160 -13.72 -8.25 -25.56
N ASP A 161 -12.88 -7.91 -26.53
CA ASP A 161 -13.13 -8.19 -27.94
C ASP A 161 -13.24 -9.71 -28.18
N CYS A 162 -12.34 -10.51 -27.59
CA CYS A 162 -12.41 -11.97 -27.62
C CYS A 162 -13.70 -12.53 -26.99
N ARG A 163 -14.20 -11.91 -25.94
CA ARG A 163 -15.46 -12.32 -25.30
C ARG A 163 -16.67 -11.98 -26.17
N ASP A 164 -16.65 -10.80 -26.79
CA ASP A 164 -17.80 -10.25 -27.51
C ASP A 164 -17.89 -10.82 -28.96
N ASP A 165 -16.74 -11.16 -29.57
CA ASP A 165 -16.65 -11.87 -30.88
C ASP A 165 -15.47 -12.86 -30.87
N PRO A 166 -15.70 -14.12 -30.42
CA PRO A 166 -14.65 -15.12 -30.32
C PRO A 166 -14.04 -15.52 -31.68
N ASP A 167 -14.83 -15.56 -32.74
CA ASP A 167 -14.41 -16.04 -34.07
C ASP A 167 -13.51 -15.02 -34.79
N ALA A 168 -13.80 -13.72 -34.65
CA ALA A 168 -12.98 -12.66 -35.21
C ALA A 168 -11.66 -12.44 -34.45
N SER A 169 -11.57 -12.90 -33.20
CA SER A 169 -10.43 -12.69 -32.31
C SER A 169 -9.38 -13.80 -32.39
N LEU A 170 -9.73 -15.00 -32.93
CA LEU A 170 -8.80 -16.13 -33.03
C LEU A 170 -7.49 -15.82 -33.74
N PRO A 171 -7.44 -15.05 -34.85
CA PRO A 171 -6.17 -14.67 -35.50
C PRO A 171 -5.27 -13.78 -34.66
N LEU A 172 -5.85 -12.97 -33.78
CA LEU A 172 -5.11 -11.99 -32.93
C LEU A 172 -4.42 -12.62 -31.71
N VAL A 173 -4.81 -13.83 -31.34
CA VAL A 173 -4.29 -14.56 -30.17
C VAL A 173 -3.28 -15.63 -30.60
N SER A 174 -3.24 -16.00 -31.87
CA SER A 174 -2.38 -17.08 -32.41
C SER A 174 -1.01 -16.58 -32.92
N GLU A 175 -0.77 -15.26 -33.04
CA GLU A 175 0.51 -14.64 -33.34
C GLU A 175 1.24 -14.23 -32.05
#